data_7a6397136f76c2bf3cc0d2240a1ecb97
#
_entry.id   7a6397136f76c2bf3cc0d2240a1ecb97
#
_cell.length_a   1.000
_cell.length_b   1.000
_cell.length_c   1.000
_cell.angle_alpha   90.00
_cell.angle_beta   90.00
_cell.angle_gamma   90.00
#
_symmetry.space_group_name_H-M   'P 1'
#
loop_
_entity.id
_entity.type
_entity.pdbx_description
1 polymer ?
#
loop_
_entity_poly.entity_id
_entity_poly.type
_entity_poly.pdbx_seq_one_letter_code
_entity_poly.pdbx_strand_id
1 'polypeptide(L)'
;MAADGVDLAGEARLLDAMVSRGSRILDAGCGPGRVGAELAARGHTVVGVDVDAELIAAARTEHPGPTWLVADLADLDLAGMGEPIPFDAAILAGNVMAFVAPDTEAQVLTRVAEHVRPDGVVAVGFGLERGYALTDFDTHAAVAGLHLEHRFATWDLRPLQADSTFAVSVFRREA
;
A
#
# COMPACT_ATOMS: atom_id res chain seq x y z
N MET A 1 4.56 -21.80 -9.65
CA MET A 1 5.47 -21.60 -10.79
C MET A 1 5.53 -20.11 -11.07
N ALA A 2 6.67 -19.46 -10.85
CA ALA A 2 6.88 -18.10 -11.31
C ALA A 2 6.92 -18.15 -12.84
N ALA A 3 5.88 -17.67 -13.49
CA ALA A 3 5.82 -17.56 -14.93
C ALA A 3 6.68 -16.35 -15.35
N ASP A 4 7.67 -16.64 -16.18
CA ASP A 4 8.34 -15.69 -17.09
C ASP A 4 8.97 -14.44 -16.47
N GLY A 5 9.88 -14.58 -15.48
CA GLY A 5 10.77 -13.48 -15.08
C GLY A 5 10.09 -12.25 -14.45
N VAL A 6 8.80 -12.34 -14.09
CA VAL A 6 8.09 -11.28 -13.37
C VAL A 6 8.61 -11.23 -11.94
N ASP A 7 9.16 -10.08 -11.56
CA ASP A 7 9.61 -9.82 -10.19
C ASP A 7 8.40 -9.62 -9.28
N LEU A 8 8.05 -10.66 -8.54
CA LEU A 8 6.92 -10.65 -7.61
C LEU A 8 7.24 -9.99 -6.24
N ALA A 9 8.47 -9.52 -6.06
CA ALA A 9 8.93 -8.92 -4.80
C ALA A 9 9.33 -7.44 -4.95
N GLY A 10 9.10 -6.83 -6.09
CA GLY A 10 9.50 -5.45 -6.39
C GLY A 10 8.89 -4.45 -5.41
N GLU A 11 7.62 -4.60 -5.09
CA GLU A 11 6.89 -3.76 -4.14
C GLU A 11 7.53 -3.82 -2.74
N ALA A 12 7.75 -5.02 -2.26
CA ALA A 12 8.34 -5.25 -0.94
C ALA A 12 9.79 -4.74 -0.87
N ARG A 13 10.59 -4.93 -1.94
CA ARG A 13 11.97 -4.41 -1.99
C ARG A 13 12.03 -2.90 -1.94
N LEU A 14 11.16 -2.21 -2.67
CA LEU A 14 11.11 -0.75 -2.67
C LEU A 14 10.82 -0.25 -1.25
N LEU A 15 9.77 -0.76 -0.61
CA LEU A 15 9.40 -0.31 0.72
C LEU A 15 10.45 -0.69 1.78
N ASP A 16 11.00 -1.90 1.74
CA ASP A 16 12.09 -2.36 2.61
C ASP A 16 13.32 -1.44 2.56
N ALA A 17 13.65 -0.92 1.37
CA ALA A 17 14.75 0.02 1.19
C ALA A 17 14.48 1.41 1.82
N MET A 18 13.23 1.76 2.06
CA MET A 18 12.83 3.10 2.53
C MET A 18 12.52 3.16 4.03
N VAL A 19 12.49 2.02 4.71
CA VAL A 19 12.17 1.94 6.14
C VAL A 19 13.30 1.29 6.93
N SER A 20 13.29 1.51 8.24
CA SER A 20 14.23 0.83 9.14
C SER A 20 13.91 -0.65 9.28
N ARG A 21 14.91 -1.46 9.65
CA ARG A 21 14.71 -2.88 9.96
C ARG A 21 13.71 -3.05 11.09
N GLY A 22 12.84 -4.04 10.96
CA GLY A 22 11.83 -4.33 11.97
C GLY A 22 10.71 -3.31 12.05
N SER A 23 10.50 -2.53 10.99
CA SER A 23 9.41 -1.56 10.90
C SER A 23 8.04 -2.25 10.95
N ARG A 24 7.07 -1.49 11.42
CA ARG A 24 5.67 -1.87 11.44
C ARG A 24 4.99 -1.35 10.19
N ILE A 25 4.46 -2.23 9.35
CA ILE A 25 3.97 -1.91 8.00
C ILE A 25 2.51 -2.30 7.84
N LEU A 26 1.72 -1.39 7.27
CA LEU A 26 0.35 -1.62 6.83
C LEU A 26 0.33 -1.98 5.34
N ASP A 27 -0.13 -3.19 5.01
CA ASP A 27 -0.42 -3.62 3.64
C ASP A 27 -1.91 -3.38 3.37
N ALA A 28 -2.22 -2.21 2.82
CA ALA A 28 -3.58 -1.73 2.63
C ALA A 28 -4.13 -2.19 1.26
N GLY A 29 -5.13 -3.06 1.28
CA GLY A 29 -5.61 -3.78 0.11
C GLY A 29 -4.69 -4.96 -0.21
N CYS A 30 -4.41 -5.78 0.79
CA CYS A 30 -3.38 -6.82 0.73
C CYS A 30 -3.73 -8.02 -0.16
N GLY A 31 -4.99 -8.17 -0.56
CA GLY A 31 -5.44 -9.36 -1.30
C GLY A 31 -5.08 -10.65 -0.58
N PRO A 32 -4.55 -11.67 -1.29
CA PRO A 32 -4.15 -12.93 -0.69
C PRO A 32 -2.79 -12.86 0.07
N GLY A 33 -2.26 -11.66 0.32
CA GLY A 33 -1.14 -11.45 1.25
C GLY A 33 0.26 -11.55 0.67
N ARG A 34 0.45 -11.56 -0.65
CA ARG A 34 1.76 -11.74 -1.30
C ARG A 34 2.80 -10.70 -0.86
N VAL A 35 2.45 -9.42 -0.92
CA VAL A 35 3.38 -8.32 -0.59
C VAL A 35 3.68 -8.29 0.91
N GLY A 36 2.64 -8.38 1.74
CA GLY A 36 2.81 -8.40 3.20
C GLY A 36 3.62 -9.60 3.70
N ALA A 37 3.44 -10.77 3.09
CA ALA A 37 4.24 -11.96 3.42
C ALA A 37 5.72 -11.77 3.08
N GLU A 38 6.04 -11.18 1.93
CA GLU A 38 7.42 -10.87 1.55
C GLU A 38 8.06 -9.83 2.49
N LEU A 39 7.30 -8.80 2.89
CA LEU A 39 7.76 -7.83 3.90
C LEU A 39 8.01 -8.48 5.26
N ALA A 40 7.15 -9.40 5.68
CA ALA A 40 7.35 -10.16 6.92
C ALA A 40 8.59 -11.06 6.84
N ALA A 41 8.83 -11.71 5.70
CA ALA A 41 10.04 -12.52 5.46
C ALA A 41 11.32 -11.67 5.51
N ARG A 42 11.23 -10.36 5.25
CA ARG A 42 12.33 -9.39 5.41
C ARG A 42 12.51 -8.89 6.84
N GLY A 43 11.69 -9.34 7.77
CA GLY A 43 11.80 -9.03 9.20
C GLY A 43 10.93 -7.89 9.69
N HIS A 44 9.94 -7.45 8.91
CA HIS A 44 8.97 -6.44 9.32
C HIS A 44 7.78 -7.06 10.05
N THR A 45 7.12 -6.27 10.90
CA THR A 45 5.82 -6.61 11.48
C THR A 45 4.74 -6.08 10.56
N VAL A 46 3.90 -6.97 10.01
CA VAL A 46 2.94 -6.60 8.98
C VAL A 46 1.51 -6.84 9.45
N VAL A 47 0.65 -5.86 9.21
CA VAL A 47 -0.81 -5.98 9.25
C VAL A 47 -1.33 -5.77 7.84
N GLY A 48 -2.00 -6.76 7.29
CA GLY A 48 -2.65 -6.69 5.99
C GLY A 48 -4.16 -6.55 6.13
N VAL A 49 -4.75 -5.71 5.31
CA VAL A 49 -6.18 -5.41 5.31
C VAL A 49 -6.74 -5.53 3.91
N ASP A 50 -7.88 -6.19 3.78
CA ASP A 50 -8.65 -6.24 2.53
C ASP A 50 -10.15 -6.33 2.85
N VAL A 51 -10.98 -5.81 1.97
CA VAL A 51 -12.45 -5.89 2.12
C VAL A 51 -12.98 -7.29 1.80
N ASP A 52 -12.23 -8.06 1.03
CA ASP A 52 -12.60 -9.40 0.59
C ASP A 52 -12.22 -10.45 1.64
N ALA A 53 -13.22 -11.00 2.30
CA ALA A 53 -13.03 -12.02 3.34
C ALA A 53 -12.44 -13.35 2.80
N GLU A 54 -12.68 -13.68 1.54
CA GLU A 54 -12.11 -14.90 0.92
C GLU A 54 -10.61 -14.73 0.67
N LEU A 55 -10.17 -13.55 0.20
CA LEU A 55 -8.77 -13.23 0.04
C LEU A 55 -8.03 -13.22 1.38
N ILE A 56 -8.64 -12.66 2.43
CA ILE A 56 -8.08 -12.69 3.79
C ILE A 56 -8.00 -14.12 4.34
N ALA A 57 -8.97 -14.97 4.07
CA ALA A 57 -8.91 -16.38 4.45
C ALA A 57 -7.75 -17.11 3.75
N ALA A 58 -7.54 -16.84 2.46
CA ALA A 58 -6.40 -17.35 1.72
C ALA A 58 -5.07 -16.85 2.31
N ALA A 59 -4.95 -15.54 2.59
CA ALA A 59 -3.75 -14.95 3.18
C ALA A 59 -3.39 -15.61 4.52
N ARG A 60 -4.37 -15.83 5.39
CA ARG A 60 -4.18 -16.53 6.69
C ARG A 60 -3.68 -17.95 6.53
N THR A 61 -4.14 -18.64 5.50
CA THR A 61 -3.78 -20.04 5.23
C THR A 61 -2.40 -20.16 4.59
N GLU A 62 -2.12 -19.31 3.59
CA GLU A 62 -0.90 -19.41 2.78
C GLU A 62 0.29 -18.68 3.44
N HIS A 63 0.01 -17.65 4.25
CA HIS A 63 1.02 -16.81 4.86
C HIS A 63 0.78 -16.64 6.37
N PRO A 64 0.96 -17.68 7.18
CA PRO A 64 0.85 -17.58 8.64
C PRO A 64 2.04 -16.76 9.18
N GLY A 65 1.76 -15.69 9.87
CA GLY A 65 2.78 -14.80 10.45
C GLY A 65 2.31 -13.37 10.57
N PRO A 66 2.02 -12.68 9.46
CA PRO A 66 1.36 -11.39 9.52
C PRO A 66 -0.06 -11.47 10.11
N THR A 67 -0.55 -10.33 10.59
CA THR A 67 -1.97 -10.19 10.96
C THR A 67 -2.77 -9.84 9.70
N TRP A 68 -3.83 -10.58 9.43
CA TRP A 68 -4.71 -10.36 8.27
C TRP A 68 -6.14 -10.05 8.74
N LEU A 69 -6.67 -8.89 8.34
CA LEU A 69 -7.94 -8.36 8.81
C LEU A 69 -8.87 -8.02 7.64
N VAL A 70 -10.15 -8.30 7.83
CA VAL A 70 -11.20 -7.87 6.89
C VAL A 70 -11.68 -6.48 7.30
N ALA A 71 -11.44 -5.47 6.45
CA ALA A 71 -11.96 -4.12 6.65
C ALA A 71 -12.00 -3.35 5.33
N ASP A 72 -12.91 -2.38 5.23
CA ASP A 72 -12.94 -1.41 4.15
C ASP A 72 -11.93 -0.28 4.44
N LEU A 73 -11.08 0.04 3.47
CA LEU A 73 -10.09 1.11 3.61
C LEU A 73 -10.72 2.49 3.78
N ALA A 74 -11.92 2.71 3.24
CA ALA A 74 -12.62 3.98 3.40
C ALA A 74 -13.07 4.24 4.86
N ASP A 75 -13.32 3.17 5.62
CA ASP A 75 -13.76 3.22 7.02
C ASP A 75 -12.72 2.64 7.98
N LEU A 76 -11.45 2.60 7.56
CA LEU A 76 -10.38 1.94 8.31
C LEU A 76 -10.21 2.55 9.71
N ASP A 77 -10.29 1.68 10.73
CA ASP A 77 -10.03 2.00 12.14
C ASP A 77 -9.34 0.79 12.82
N LEU A 78 -8.05 0.66 12.59
CA LEU A 78 -7.28 -0.45 13.16
C LEU A 78 -7.13 -0.36 14.67
N ALA A 79 -7.10 0.85 15.24
CA ALA A 79 -7.08 1.04 16.68
C ALA A 79 -8.37 0.49 17.33
N GLY A 80 -9.53 0.76 16.73
CA GLY A 80 -10.81 0.19 17.13
C GLY A 80 -10.90 -1.33 16.98
N MET A 81 -10.09 -1.91 16.07
CA MET A 81 -9.96 -3.36 15.89
C MET A 81 -8.93 -4.00 16.82
N GLY A 82 -8.28 -3.23 17.70
CA GLY A 82 -7.30 -3.71 18.67
C GLY A 82 -5.87 -3.79 18.15
N GLU A 83 -5.60 -3.26 16.95
CA GLU A 83 -4.27 -3.20 16.41
C GLU A 83 -3.55 -1.91 16.83
N PRO A 84 -2.30 -1.99 17.32
CA PRO A 84 -1.54 -0.78 17.65
C PRO A 84 -1.28 0.10 16.44
N ILE A 85 -1.44 1.40 16.60
CA ILE A 85 -1.03 2.44 15.66
C ILE A 85 -0.05 3.40 16.39
N PRO A 86 0.74 4.21 15.68
CA PRO A 86 0.86 4.29 14.23
C PRO A 86 1.78 3.21 13.62
N PHE A 87 1.70 3.06 12.32
CA PHE A 87 2.65 2.29 11.51
C PHE A 87 3.82 3.18 11.06
N ASP A 88 4.97 2.57 10.76
CA ASP A 88 6.12 3.27 10.16
C ASP A 88 5.91 3.55 8.68
N ALA A 89 5.17 2.68 8.01
CA ALA A 89 4.85 2.81 6.60
C ALA A 89 3.54 2.11 6.23
N ALA A 90 2.99 2.49 5.08
CA ALA A 90 1.91 1.78 4.41
C ALA A 90 2.24 1.56 2.93
N ILE A 91 1.70 0.47 2.37
CA ILE A 91 1.78 0.17 0.95
C ILE A 91 0.39 -0.14 0.40
N LEU A 92 0.06 0.43 -0.77
CA LEU A 92 -1.13 0.14 -1.55
C LEU A 92 -0.66 -0.37 -2.92
N ALA A 93 -0.43 -1.68 -2.99
CA ALA A 93 0.01 -2.37 -4.21
C ALA A 93 -1.16 -3.06 -4.92
N GLY A 94 -0.94 -3.57 -6.13
CA GLY A 94 -1.95 -4.34 -6.86
C GLY A 94 -3.14 -3.51 -7.37
N ASN A 95 -2.92 -2.27 -7.77
CA ASN A 95 -3.96 -1.37 -8.30
C ASN A 95 -5.07 -1.02 -7.28
N VAL A 96 -4.83 -1.07 -5.99
CA VAL A 96 -5.84 -0.83 -4.95
C VAL A 96 -6.63 0.45 -5.22
N MET A 97 -5.94 1.56 -5.50
CA MET A 97 -6.59 2.85 -5.74
C MET A 97 -7.47 2.90 -7.01
N ALA A 98 -7.27 1.98 -7.94
CA ALA A 98 -8.13 1.84 -9.12
C ALA A 98 -9.37 0.96 -8.86
N PHE A 99 -9.45 0.29 -7.72
CA PHE A 99 -10.52 -0.63 -7.36
C PHE A 99 -11.34 -0.20 -6.14
N VAL A 100 -10.96 0.86 -5.43
CA VAL A 100 -11.80 1.41 -4.35
C VAL A 100 -13.12 1.90 -4.91
N ALA A 101 -14.16 1.96 -4.07
CA ALA A 101 -15.46 2.45 -4.50
C ALA A 101 -15.33 3.90 -5.05
N PRO A 102 -16.02 4.22 -6.16
CA PRO A 102 -15.98 5.56 -6.72
C PRO A 102 -16.31 6.63 -5.66
N ASP A 103 -15.62 7.76 -5.74
CA ASP A 103 -15.77 8.90 -4.82
C ASP A 103 -15.28 8.64 -3.37
N THR A 104 -14.61 7.50 -3.12
CA THR A 104 -14.00 7.21 -1.81
C THR A 104 -12.48 7.37 -1.80
N GLU A 105 -11.86 7.67 -2.92
CA GLU A 105 -10.39 7.67 -3.10
C GLU A 105 -9.70 8.61 -2.11
N ALA A 106 -10.20 9.82 -1.95
CA ALA A 106 -9.66 10.80 -0.98
C ALA A 106 -9.81 10.30 0.46
N GLN A 107 -10.95 9.69 0.79
CA GLN A 107 -11.22 9.13 2.11
C GLN A 107 -10.27 7.96 2.42
N VAL A 108 -10.05 7.05 1.47
CA VAL A 108 -9.11 5.94 1.60
C VAL A 108 -7.70 6.46 1.89
N LEU A 109 -7.20 7.42 1.11
CA LEU A 109 -5.86 8.00 1.34
C LEU A 109 -5.77 8.67 2.70
N THR A 110 -6.79 9.40 3.13
CA THR A 110 -6.85 10.05 4.44
C THR A 110 -6.81 9.00 5.56
N ARG A 111 -7.63 7.97 5.48
CA ARG A 111 -7.64 6.90 6.48
C ARG A 111 -6.31 6.16 6.58
N VAL A 112 -5.72 5.82 5.45
CA VAL A 112 -4.38 5.18 5.44
C VAL A 112 -3.33 6.12 6.05
N ALA A 113 -3.31 7.40 5.68
CA ALA A 113 -2.38 8.38 6.21
C ALA A 113 -2.51 8.54 7.73
N GLU A 114 -3.74 8.55 8.27
CA GLU A 114 -3.99 8.63 9.73
C GLU A 114 -3.39 7.46 10.52
N HIS A 115 -3.21 6.30 9.88
CA HIS A 115 -2.59 5.12 10.51
C HIS A 115 -1.06 5.12 10.44
N VAL A 116 -0.44 6.01 9.67
CA VAL A 116 1.01 6.10 9.51
C VAL A 116 1.53 7.24 10.40
N ARG A 117 2.68 7.08 11.05
CA ARG A 117 3.30 8.13 11.87
C ARG A 117 3.72 9.35 11.02
N PRO A 118 3.85 10.54 11.62
CA PRO A 118 4.52 11.66 10.96
C PRO A 118 5.87 11.24 10.39
N ASP A 119 6.22 11.75 9.19
CA ASP A 119 7.41 11.37 8.42
C ASP A 119 7.47 9.89 8.00
N GLY A 120 6.39 9.14 8.21
CA GLY A 120 6.26 7.76 7.73
C GLY A 120 6.04 7.70 6.21
N VAL A 121 6.38 6.56 5.63
CA VAL A 121 6.31 6.34 4.17
C VAL A 121 4.95 5.80 3.77
N VAL A 122 4.37 6.32 2.69
CA VAL A 122 3.21 5.72 2.02
C VAL A 122 3.57 5.50 0.55
N ALA A 123 3.62 4.23 0.11
CA ALA A 123 3.90 3.85 -1.27
C ALA A 123 2.62 3.36 -1.95
N VAL A 124 2.29 3.93 -3.11
CA VAL A 124 1.08 3.62 -3.85
C VAL A 124 1.40 3.33 -5.31
N GLY A 125 0.95 2.20 -5.84
CA GLY A 125 1.14 1.86 -7.24
C GLY A 125 -0.17 1.47 -7.92
N PHE A 126 -0.49 2.08 -9.09
CA PHE A 126 -1.66 1.72 -9.88
C PHE A 126 -1.49 2.06 -11.37
N GLY A 127 -2.30 1.37 -12.20
CA GLY A 127 -2.35 1.59 -13.64
C GLY A 127 -3.08 2.89 -14.00
N LEU A 128 -2.47 3.70 -14.85
CA LEU A 128 -2.97 5.03 -15.23
C LEU A 128 -4.14 4.98 -16.22
N GLU A 129 -4.37 3.83 -16.86
CA GLU A 129 -5.45 3.64 -17.83
C GLU A 129 -6.73 3.06 -17.21
N ARG A 130 -6.85 3.08 -15.87
CA ARG A 130 -7.95 2.46 -15.13
C ARG A 130 -9.03 3.44 -14.67
N GLY A 131 -9.04 4.68 -15.20
CA GLY A 131 -10.09 5.66 -14.93
C GLY A 131 -9.84 6.57 -13.71
N TYR A 132 -8.75 6.38 -12.97
CA TYR A 132 -8.34 7.28 -11.91
C TYR A 132 -7.14 8.11 -12.38
N ALA A 133 -7.37 9.39 -12.61
CA ALA A 133 -6.34 10.28 -13.14
C ALA A 133 -5.26 10.60 -12.10
N LEU A 134 -4.02 10.66 -12.55
CA LEU A 134 -2.87 10.95 -11.67
C LEU A 134 -2.98 12.35 -11.02
N THR A 135 -3.58 13.32 -11.72
CA THR A 135 -3.84 14.66 -11.18
C THR A 135 -4.85 14.67 -10.05
N ASP A 136 -5.91 13.84 -10.14
CA ASP A 136 -6.90 13.70 -9.08
C ASP A 136 -6.27 12.97 -7.88
N PHE A 137 -5.49 11.93 -8.15
CA PHE A 137 -4.73 11.23 -7.12
C PHE A 137 -3.79 12.18 -6.35
N ASP A 138 -3.06 13.06 -7.04
CA ASP A 138 -2.18 14.03 -6.40
C ASP A 138 -2.96 15.00 -5.51
N THR A 139 -4.12 15.45 -5.97
CA THR A 139 -5.00 16.34 -5.19
C THR A 139 -5.50 15.62 -3.94
N HIS A 140 -5.96 14.39 -4.07
CA HIS A 140 -6.45 13.60 -2.94
C HIS A 140 -5.34 13.25 -1.93
N ALA A 141 -4.14 12.95 -2.42
CA ALA A 141 -2.97 12.70 -1.57
C ALA A 141 -2.58 13.95 -0.77
N ALA A 142 -2.57 15.12 -1.40
CA ALA A 142 -2.30 16.39 -0.72
C ALA A 142 -3.33 16.69 0.37
N VAL A 143 -4.62 16.45 0.10
CA VAL A 143 -5.69 16.60 1.10
C VAL A 143 -5.50 15.64 2.27
N ALA A 144 -4.98 14.44 2.02
CA ALA A 144 -4.67 13.45 3.05
C ALA A 144 -3.39 13.78 3.87
N GLY A 145 -2.71 14.89 3.60
CA GLY A 145 -1.46 15.26 4.26
C GLY A 145 -0.28 14.40 3.82
N LEU A 146 -0.28 13.97 2.56
CA LEU A 146 0.80 13.19 1.96
C LEU A 146 1.62 14.06 1.02
N HIS A 147 2.92 14.21 1.32
CA HIS A 147 3.86 14.94 0.49
C HIS A 147 4.60 14.00 -0.46
N LEU A 148 4.49 14.23 -1.77
CA LEU A 148 5.15 13.42 -2.79
C LEU A 148 6.68 13.65 -2.77
N GLU A 149 7.45 12.57 -2.55
CA GLU A 149 8.92 12.59 -2.64
C GLU A 149 9.42 12.06 -3.97
N HIS A 150 8.88 10.90 -4.41
CA HIS A 150 9.35 10.20 -5.62
C HIS A 150 8.19 9.64 -6.41
N ARG A 151 8.38 9.57 -7.73
CA ARG A 151 7.45 8.90 -8.63
C ARG A 151 8.19 8.15 -9.72
N PHE A 152 7.84 6.89 -9.90
CA PHE A 152 8.43 5.97 -10.86
C PHE A 152 7.36 5.35 -11.75
N ALA A 153 7.76 4.80 -12.90
CA ALA A 153 6.87 4.04 -13.76
C ALA A 153 6.65 2.60 -13.26
N THR A 154 7.56 2.09 -12.44
CA THR A 154 7.58 0.69 -12.01
C THR A 154 8.10 0.57 -10.58
N TRP A 155 7.86 -0.58 -9.95
CA TRP A 155 8.37 -0.88 -8.60
C TRP A 155 9.91 -1.09 -8.56
N ASP A 156 10.55 -1.31 -9.70
CA ASP A 156 12.02 -1.36 -9.83
C ASP A 156 12.65 0.00 -10.21
N LEU A 157 11.96 1.09 -9.91
CA LEU A 157 12.44 2.48 -9.98
C LEU A 157 12.71 3.01 -11.40
N ARG A 158 12.05 2.50 -12.42
CA ARG A 158 12.14 3.07 -13.76
C ARG A 158 11.56 4.48 -13.79
N PRO A 159 12.21 5.44 -14.48
CA PRO A 159 11.69 6.80 -14.56
C PRO A 159 10.30 6.86 -15.19
N LEU A 160 9.42 7.70 -14.63
CA LEU A 160 8.12 7.98 -15.22
C LEU A 160 8.31 8.76 -16.53
N GLN A 161 7.66 8.30 -17.59
CA GLN A 161 7.68 8.90 -18.94
C GLN A 161 6.27 9.35 -19.30
N ALA A 162 6.13 10.18 -20.35
CA ALA A 162 4.83 10.65 -20.81
C ALA A 162 3.90 9.52 -21.28
N ASP A 163 4.47 8.40 -21.74
CA ASP A 163 3.76 7.20 -22.20
C ASP A 163 3.68 6.08 -21.16
N SER A 164 4.08 6.35 -19.92
CA SER A 164 3.97 5.36 -18.85
C SER A 164 2.51 5.01 -18.57
N THR A 165 2.25 3.71 -18.44
CA THR A 165 0.89 3.18 -18.17
C THR A 165 0.65 2.83 -16.70
N PHE A 166 1.69 2.97 -15.87
CA PHE A 166 1.66 2.68 -14.44
C PHE A 166 2.46 3.74 -13.69
N ALA A 167 2.08 4.06 -12.48
CA ALA A 167 2.84 4.94 -11.60
C ALA A 167 2.98 4.34 -10.20
N VAL A 168 4.19 4.44 -9.67
CA VAL A 168 4.52 4.17 -8.27
C VAL A 168 4.88 5.50 -7.63
N SER A 169 4.08 5.94 -6.68
CA SER A 169 4.27 7.21 -5.97
C SER A 169 4.67 6.93 -4.53
N VAL A 170 5.70 7.60 -4.07
CA VAL A 170 6.21 7.49 -2.69
C VAL A 170 6.02 8.83 -2.00
N PHE A 171 5.29 8.79 -0.91
CA PHE A 171 4.96 9.95 -0.09
C PHE A 171 5.58 9.86 1.29
N ARG A 172 5.77 11.05 1.91
CA ARG A 172 5.91 11.19 3.36
C ARG A 172 4.63 11.78 3.95
N ARG A 173 4.20 11.23 5.09
CA ARG A 173 3.13 11.84 5.85
C ARG A 173 3.62 13.14 6.51
N GLU A 174 2.89 14.21 6.31
CA GLU A 174 3.12 15.48 7.00
C GLU A 174 2.87 15.35 8.51
N ALA A 175 3.46 16.29 9.27
CA ALA A 175 3.35 16.31 10.73
C ALA A 175 1.94 16.69 11.21
#